data_37f190e7a4e3c1bcbd77751da14a32cd
#
_entry.id   37f190e7a4e3c1bcbd77751da14a32cd
#
_cell.length_a   1.000
_cell.length_b   1.000
_cell.length_c   1.000
_cell.angle_alpha   90.00
_cell.angle_beta   90.00
_cell.angle_gamma   90.00
#
_symmetry.space_group_name_H-M   'P 1'
#
loop_
_entity.id
_entity.type
_entity.pdbx_description
1 polymer ?
#
loop_
_entity_poly.entity_id
_entity_poly.type
_entity_poly.pdbx_seq_one_letter_code
_entity_poly.pdbx_strand_id
1 'polypeptide(L)'
;TQIDSCFIALHHRTHLGVMSKKTNATALVDFTSYLTQPFDFGTTINNGYDYTGLAQNGNIKPGYRALWSGDFVKNGKIKFTNPSDDLNSLFFDILSHPDNLSGNSNYNFAYGYYQGDYNLDGKIKFDNPADDKNMLYAQIIFYPLNFEYLTNFDFFLEQIPK
;
A
#
# COMPACT_ATOMS: atom_id res chain seq x y z
N THR A 1 2.53 20.41 29.87
CA THR A 1 3.67 19.55 29.47
C THR A 1 3.97 19.83 28.03
N GLN A 2 5.13 20.34 27.70
CA GLN A 2 5.55 20.57 26.32
C GLN A 2 6.01 19.24 25.74
N ILE A 3 5.50 18.86 24.57
CA ILE A 3 5.97 17.67 23.82
C ILE A 3 7.17 18.12 23.00
N ASP A 4 8.36 17.68 23.37
CA ASP A 4 9.60 18.07 22.69
C ASP A 4 9.86 17.23 21.43
N SER A 5 9.32 16.03 21.37
CA SER A 5 9.48 15.12 20.24
C SER A 5 8.30 14.17 20.09
N CYS A 6 8.02 13.77 18.83
CA CYS A 6 6.91 12.89 18.48
C CYS A 6 7.28 11.99 17.29
N PHE A 7 6.43 11.03 17.02
CA PHE A 7 6.35 10.31 15.73
C PHE A 7 5.14 10.82 14.98
N ILE A 8 5.28 11.03 13.68
CA ILE A 8 4.19 11.46 12.80
C ILE A 8 3.89 10.30 11.89
N ALA A 9 2.66 9.77 11.95
CA ALA A 9 2.20 8.72 11.04
C ALA A 9 1.22 9.29 10.02
N LEU A 10 1.37 8.85 8.77
CA LEU A 10 0.47 9.17 7.67
C LEU A 10 -0.19 7.87 7.21
N HIS A 11 -1.51 7.85 7.25
CA HIS A 11 -2.32 6.73 6.74
C HIS A 11 -3.17 7.20 5.57
N HIS A 12 -3.28 6.34 4.57
CA HIS A 12 -4.17 6.51 3.43
C HIS A 12 -5.15 5.34 3.35
N ARG A 13 -6.32 5.55 2.74
CA ARG A 13 -7.41 4.56 2.71
C ARG A 13 -7.05 3.22 2.05
N THR A 14 -6.14 3.23 1.06
CA THR A 14 -5.81 2.07 0.22
C THR A 14 -4.33 1.73 0.24
N HIS A 15 -3.54 2.39 1.09
CA HIS A 15 -2.08 2.27 1.07
C HIS A 15 -1.59 1.88 2.48
N LEU A 16 -0.46 1.20 2.52
CA LEU A 16 0.26 1.02 3.76
C LEU A 16 0.66 2.38 4.34
N GLY A 17 0.52 2.53 5.64
CA GLY A 17 0.92 3.72 6.34
C GLY A 17 2.43 3.88 6.40
N VAL A 18 2.88 5.09 6.67
CA VAL A 18 4.27 5.43 6.91
C VAL A 18 4.39 6.28 8.17
N MET A 19 5.46 6.10 8.92
CA MET A 19 5.72 6.87 10.14
C MET A 19 7.11 7.50 10.07
N SER A 20 7.25 8.72 10.58
CA SER A 20 8.56 9.35 10.73
C SER A 20 9.40 8.62 11.77
N LYS A 21 10.72 8.74 11.72
CA LYS A 21 11.55 8.56 12.90
C LYS A 21 11.16 9.59 13.94
N LYS A 22 11.58 9.39 15.18
CA LYS A 22 11.37 10.36 16.25
C LYS A 22 11.87 11.74 15.80
N THR A 23 10.99 12.72 15.78
CA THR A 23 11.27 14.06 15.28
C THR A 23 10.84 15.13 16.29
N ASN A 24 11.32 16.36 16.14
CA ASN A 24 10.86 17.48 16.94
C ASN A 24 9.37 17.76 16.62
N ALA A 25 8.59 18.06 17.64
CA ALA A 25 7.14 18.31 17.50
C ALA A 25 6.79 19.48 16.55
N THR A 26 7.75 20.36 16.27
CA THR A 26 7.60 21.49 15.32
C THR A 26 8.22 21.23 13.95
N ALA A 27 8.80 20.05 13.71
CA ALA A 27 9.46 19.75 12.45
C ALA A 27 8.45 19.53 11.32
N LEU A 28 8.76 20.04 10.13
CA LEU A 28 8.07 19.65 8.91
C LEU A 28 8.62 18.31 8.43
N VAL A 29 7.73 17.34 8.21
CA VAL A 29 8.09 16.02 7.67
C VAL A 29 7.51 15.88 6.27
N ASP A 30 8.37 15.81 5.28
CA ASP A 30 8.00 15.59 3.88
C ASP A 30 8.18 14.11 3.51
N PHE A 31 7.10 13.33 3.55
CA PHE A 31 7.11 11.92 3.18
C PHE A 31 7.28 11.66 1.67
N THR A 32 7.24 12.68 0.83
CA THR A 32 7.51 12.53 -0.60
C THR A 32 8.99 12.60 -0.94
N SER A 33 9.80 13.14 -0.05
CA SER A 33 11.23 13.32 -0.25
C SER A 33 12.01 12.04 0.05
N TYR A 34 12.94 11.67 -0.83
CA TYR A 34 13.87 10.57 -0.56
C TYR A 34 14.85 10.88 0.57
N LEU A 35 15.02 12.15 0.94
CA LEU A 35 15.86 12.58 2.06
C LEU A 35 15.21 12.32 3.42
N THR A 36 13.89 12.22 3.47
CA THR A 36 13.17 11.83 4.68
C THR A 36 13.37 10.34 4.91
N GLN A 37 13.91 9.99 6.06
CA GLN A 37 14.06 8.60 6.47
C GLN A 37 12.87 8.23 7.36
N PRO A 38 11.87 7.50 6.84
CA PRO A 38 10.78 6.99 7.64
C PRO A 38 11.29 5.93 8.63
N PHE A 39 10.46 5.61 9.61
CA PHE A 39 10.66 4.44 10.44
C PHE A 39 10.53 3.18 9.59
N ASP A 40 11.41 2.22 9.79
CA ASP A 40 11.30 0.85 9.29
C ASP A 40 11.77 -0.14 10.37
N PHE A 41 11.44 -1.41 10.19
CA PHE A 41 11.82 -2.43 11.15
C PHE A 41 13.30 -2.87 11.02
N GLY A 42 14.00 -2.43 9.98
CA GLY A 42 15.37 -2.86 9.71
C GLY A 42 15.48 -4.38 9.52
N THR A 43 16.58 -4.96 10.01
CA THR A 43 16.89 -6.40 9.88
C THR A 43 16.28 -7.29 10.97
N THR A 44 15.50 -6.75 11.90
CA THR A 44 15.20 -7.42 13.19
C THR A 44 13.78 -7.94 13.32
N ILE A 45 13.07 -8.11 12.24
CA ILE A 45 11.75 -8.74 12.32
C ILE A 45 11.87 -10.27 12.37
N ASN A 46 10.88 -10.91 13.04
CA ASN A 46 10.78 -12.35 13.30
C ASN A 46 10.82 -13.26 12.06
N ASN A 47 10.82 -12.71 10.85
CA ASN A 47 10.87 -13.47 9.59
C ASN A 47 12.26 -13.47 8.92
N GLY A 48 13.25 -12.79 9.49
CA GLY A 48 14.61 -12.74 8.96
C GLY A 48 14.84 -11.85 7.74
N TYR A 49 13.83 -11.11 7.27
CA TYR A 49 13.99 -10.15 6.18
C TYR A 49 14.58 -8.81 6.65
N ASP A 50 15.33 -8.17 5.76
CA ASP A 50 15.81 -6.80 5.95
C ASP A 50 14.82 -5.80 5.33
N TYR A 51 14.11 -5.05 6.17
CA TYR A 51 13.14 -4.04 5.75
C TYR A 51 13.74 -2.64 5.63
N THR A 52 15.05 -2.49 5.76
CA THR A 52 15.72 -1.17 5.72
C THR A 52 15.36 -0.42 4.44
N GLY A 53 14.75 0.75 4.61
CA GLY A 53 14.37 1.62 3.49
C GLY A 53 13.11 1.18 2.72
N LEU A 54 12.39 0.16 3.17
CA LEU A 54 11.21 -0.39 2.49
C LEU A 54 9.86 0.14 3.01
N ALA A 55 9.87 1.11 3.92
CA ALA A 55 8.64 1.73 4.40
C ALA A 55 7.82 2.43 3.30
N GLN A 56 8.46 2.78 2.19
CA GLN A 56 7.84 3.47 1.06
C GLN A 56 8.37 2.95 -0.27
N ASN A 57 7.55 3.10 -1.32
CA ASN A 57 7.97 2.82 -2.69
C ASN A 57 8.87 3.94 -3.22
N GLY A 58 10.13 3.64 -3.47
CA GLY A 58 11.12 4.57 -4.05
C GLY A 58 11.25 4.49 -5.57
N ASN A 59 10.54 3.58 -6.25
CA ASN A 59 10.74 3.29 -7.67
C ASN A 59 9.81 4.06 -8.62
N ILE A 60 8.92 4.90 -8.08
CA ILE A 60 7.92 5.60 -8.88
C ILE A 60 8.54 6.74 -9.71
N LYS A 61 9.42 7.52 -9.08
CA LYS A 61 10.09 8.66 -9.72
C LYS A 61 11.40 8.95 -9.01
N PRO A 62 12.52 9.14 -9.73
CA PRO A 62 13.79 9.52 -9.10
C PRO A 62 13.63 10.73 -8.17
N GLY A 63 14.13 10.63 -6.96
CA GLY A 63 14.07 11.68 -5.94
C GLY A 63 12.78 11.77 -5.14
N TYR A 64 11.78 10.94 -5.45
CA TYR A 64 10.49 10.92 -4.76
C TYR A 64 10.16 9.55 -4.19
N ARG A 65 9.34 9.55 -3.15
CA ARG A 65 8.78 8.35 -2.54
C ARG A 65 7.27 8.44 -2.50
N ALA A 66 6.60 7.28 -2.56
CA ALA A 66 5.16 7.18 -2.38
C ALA A 66 4.82 6.09 -1.37
N LEU A 67 3.60 6.08 -0.88
CA LEU A 67 3.09 4.96 -0.10
C LEU A 67 2.94 3.72 -1.00
N TRP A 68 3.11 2.54 -0.42
CA TRP A 68 2.75 1.29 -1.07
C TRP A 68 1.23 1.17 -1.13
N SER A 69 0.65 1.01 -2.33
CA SER A 69 -0.80 0.86 -2.48
C SER A 69 -1.23 -0.59 -2.47
N GLY A 70 -2.49 -0.87 -2.10
CA GLY A 70 -3.08 -2.20 -2.18
C GLY A 70 -3.55 -2.80 -0.85
N ASP A 71 -3.41 -2.13 0.28
CA ASP A 71 -3.95 -2.60 1.57
C ASP A 71 -5.46 -2.31 1.67
N PHE A 72 -6.27 -3.08 0.92
CA PHE A 72 -7.73 -2.94 0.92
C PHE A 72 -8.34 -3.27 2.29
N VAL A 73 -7.92 -4.37 2.87
CA VAL A 73 -8.50 -4.88 4.13
C VAL A 73 -7.96 -4.17 5.37
N LYS A 74 -7.03 -3.23 5.21
CA LYS A 74 -6.43 -2.41 6.30
C LYS A 74 -5.83 -3.24 7.44
N ASN A 75 -5.18 -4.31 7.06
CA ASN A 75 -4.51 -5.19 8.03
C ASN A 75 -3.01 -4.89 8.16
N GLY A 76 -2.49 -3.89 7.43
CA GLY A 76 -1.09 -3.53 7.38
C GLY A 76 -0.25 -4.48 6.56
N LYS A 77 -0.86 -5.17 5.59
CA LYS A 77 -0.22 -6.07 4.63
C LYS A 77 -0.77 -5.82 3.25
N ILE A 78 0.04 -6.08 2.23
CA ILE A 78 -0.43 -6.17 0.85
C ILE A 78 -0.32 -7.62 0.40
N LYS A 79 -1.43 -8.20 -0.05
CA LYS A 79 -1.53 -9.59 -0.49
C LYS A 79 -2.28 -9.73 -1.80
N PHE A 80 -1.74 -10.53 -2.73
CA PHE A 80 -2.44 -10.86 -3.97
C PHE A 80 -3.30 -12.11 -3.85
N THR A 81 -2.83 -13.13 -3.11
CA THR A 81 -3.55 -14.40 -2.91
C THR A 81 -3.48 -14.82 -1.43
N ASN A 82 -4.38 -15.71 -1.02
CA ASN A 82 -4.55 -16.28 0.33
C ASN A 82 -5.59 -15.56 1.21
N PRO A 83 -5.96 -16.16 2.35
CA PRO A 83 -6.94 -15.57 3.25
C PRO A 83 -6.64 -14.12 3.60
N SER A 84 -7.66 -13.29 3.58
CA SER A 84 -7.57 -11.84 3.79
C SER A 84 -6.69 -11.13 2.74
N ASP A 85 -6.76 -11.57 1.48
CA ASP A 85 -6.09 -10.90 0.38
C ASP A 85 -6.86 -9.67 -0.12
N ASP A 86 -6.11 -8.77 -0.73
CA ASP A 86 -6.64 -7.50 -1.23
C ASP A 86 -7.28 -7.66 -2.61
N LEU A 87 -6.91 -8.71 -3.36
CA LEU A 87 -7.45 -9.01 -4.67
C LEU A 87 -8.93 -9.39 -4.62
N ASN A 88 -9.30 -10.34 -3.75
CA ASN A 88 -10.70 -10.77 -3.62
C ASN A 88 -11.57 -9.62 -3.11
N SER A 89 -11.03 -8.78 -2.24
CA SER A 89 -11.73 -7.59 -1.74
C SER A 89 -12.01 -6.58 -2.86
N LEU A 90 -11.04 -6.31 -3.73
CA LEU A 90 -11.23 -5.51 -4.95
C LEU A 90 -12.30 -6.13 -5.86
N PHE A 91 -12.24 -7.44 -6.08
CA PHE A 91 -13.19 -8.16 -6.92
C PHE A 91 -14.63 -8.02 -6.42
N PHE A 92 -14.84 -8.20 -5.12
CA PHE A 92 -16.15 -8.02 -4.49
C PHE A 92 -16.64 -6.57 -4.56
N ASP A 93 -15.76 -5.59 -4.42
CA ASP A 93 -16.11 -4.17 -4.51
C ASP A 93 -16.68 -3.83 -5.91
N ILE A 94 -16.08 -4.38 -6.96
CA ILE A 94 -16.56 -4.22 -8.34
C ILE A 94 -17.88 -4.95 -8.57
N LEU A 95 -18.00 -6.22 -8.13
CA LEU A 95 -19.23 -7.00 -8.31
C LEU A 95 -20.43 -6.37 -7.58
N SER A 96 -20.20 -5.79 -6.41
CA SER A 96 -21.23 -5.17 -5.58
C SER A 96 -21.49 -3.69 -5.89
N HIS A 97 -20.81 -3.12 -6.88
CA HIS A 97 -21.01 -1.74 -7.25
C HIS A 97 -22.49 -1.47 -7.62
N PRO A 98 -23.12 -0.41 -7.08
CA PRO A 98 -24.56 -0.18 -7.26
C PRO A 98 -25.04 -0.16 -8.72
N ASP A 99 -24.21 0.33 -9.63
CA ASP A 99 -24.55 0.42 -11.05
C ASP A 99 -24.16 -0.84 -11.84
N ASN A 100 -23.48 -1.80 -11.22
CA ASN A 100 -23.10 -3.08 -11.83
C ASN A 100 -24.20 -4.13 -11.64
N LEU A 101 -25.39 -3.84 -12.13
CA LEU A 101 -26.57 -4.69 -11.94
C LEU A 101 -26.43 -6.12 -12.46
N SER A 102 -25.52 -6.35 -13.40
CA SER A 102 -25.25 -7.67 -13.96
C SER A 102 -24.18 -8.46 -13.21
N GLY A 103 -23.52 -7.88 -12.21
CA GLY A 103 -22.39 -8.50 -11.51
C GLY A 103 -21.23 -8.82 -12.45
N ASN A 104 -20.94 -7.94 -13.40
CA ASN A 104 -19.89 -8.16 -14.38
C ASN A 104 -18.51 -7.83 -13.76
N SER A 105 -17.59 -8.79 -13.74
CA SER A 105 -16.22 -8.60 -13.25
C SER A 105 -15.41 -7.58 -14.08
N ASN A 106 -15.79 -7.39 -15.35
CA ASN A 106 -15.19 -6.39 -16.25
C ASN A 106 -15.96 -5.08 -16.30
N TYR A 107 -16.72 -4.76 -15.25
CA TYR A 107 -17.45 -3.50 -15.21
C TYR A 107 -16.48 -2.31 -15.19
N ASN A 108 -16.61 -1.41 -16.17
CA ASN A 108 -15.66 -0.32 -16.40
C ASN A 108 -16.17 1.07 -15.96
N PHE A 109 -17.32 1.13 -15.31
CA PHE A 109 -17.98 2.39 -14.93
C PHE A 109 -18.13 2.58 -13.42
N ALA A 110 -17.34 1.85 -12.64
CA ALA A 110 -17.31 1.98 -11.19
C ALA A 110 -16.48 3.21 -10.77
N TYR A 111 -17.01 4.39 -11.07
CA TYR A 111 -16.39 5.66 -10.71
C TYR A 111 -16.74 6.05 -9.28
N GLY A 112 -15.78 6.65 -8.57
CA GLY A 112 -16.00 7.18 -7.24
C GLY A 112 -14.80 7.03 -6.30
N TYR A 113 -15.07 7.25 -5.02
CA TYR A 113 -14.06 7.16 -3.96
C TYR A 113 -14.12 5.79 -3.31
N TYR A 114 -13.53 4.79 -3.97
CA TYR A 114 -13.53 3.40 -3.53
C TYR A 114 -12.19 2.97 -2.93
N GLN A 115 -12.24 1.94 -2.09
CA GLN A 115 -11.06 1.40 -1.44
C GLN A 115 -10.18 0.59 -2.38
N GLY A 116 -10.76 0.02 -3.44
CA GLY A 116 -10.05 -0.71 -4.47
C GLY A 116 -9.37 0.14 -5.54
N ASP A 117 -9.51 1.47 -5.51
CA ASP A 117 -8.81 2.37 -6.42
C ASP A 117 -7.34 2.52 -6.00
N TYR A 118 -6.51 1.56 -6.40
CA TYR A 118 -5.11 1.48 -6.00
C TYR A 118 -4.21 2.44 -6.76
N ASN A 119 -4.59 2.78 -8.00
CA ASN A 119 -3.85 3.69 -8.85
C ASN A 119 -4.29 5.16 -8.70
N LEU A 120 -5.37 5.40 -7.93
CA LEU A 120 -5.96 6.72 -7.64
C LEU A 120 -6.45 7.46 -8.90
N ASP A 121 -6.96 6.74 -9.90
CA ASP A 121 -7.52 7.34 -11.12
C ASP A 121 -9.01 7.70 -11.00
N GLY A 122 -9.63 7.45 -9.84
CA GLY A 122 -11.02 7.79 -9.53
C GLY A 122 -12.02 6.73 -9.95
N LYS A 123 -11.59 5.52 -10.20
CA LYS A 123 -12.44 4.36 -10.47
C LYS A 123 -11.81 3.07 -9.95
N ILE A 124 -12.60 2.02 -9.81
CA ILE A 124 -12.11 0.68 -9.55
C ILE A 124 -12.27 -0.18 -10.81
N LYS A 125 -11.27 -1.01 -11.07
CA LYS A 125 -11.23 -1.83 -12.27
C LYS A 125 -10.47 -3.13 -12.04
N PHE A 126 -11.10 -4.27 -12.39
CA PHE A 126 -10.49 -5.57 -12.18
C PHE A 126 -9.65 -6.05 -13.36
N ASP A 127 -10.13 -5.85 -14.59
CA ASP A 127 -9.45 -6.26 -15.81
C ASP A 127 -9.32 -5.11 -16.81
N ASN A 128 -8.36 -5.23 -17.74
CA ASN A 128 -8.01 -4.30 -18.83
C ASN A 128 -6.94 -3.23 -18.47
N PRO A 129 -6.45 -2.46 -19.44
CA PRO A 129 -5.40 -1.48 -19.23
C PRO A 129 -5.71 -0.51 -18.07
N ALA A 130 -4.70 -0.20 -17.28
CA ALA A 130 -4.78 0.64 -16.10
C ALA A 130 -5.77 0.12 -15.04
N ASP A 131 -5.81 -1.22 -14.85
CA ASP A 131 -6.61 -1.83 -13.79
C ASP A 131 -5.86 -1.89 -12.45
N ASP A 132 -6.66 -1.90 -11.37
CA ASP A 132 -6.14 -1.94 -10.02
C ASP A 132 -5.56 -3.31 -9.65
N LYS A 133 -6.09 -4.39 -10.25
CA LYS A 133 -5.54 -5.74 -10.08
C LYS A 133 -4.08 -5.82 -10.54
N ASN A 134 -3.76 -5.29 -11.72
CA ASN A 134 -2.39 -5.31 -12.23
C ASN A 134 -1.47 -4.37 -11.42
N MET A 135 -1.99 -3.27 -10.88
CA MET A 135 -1.24 -2.46 -9.94
C MET A 135 -0.88 -3.25 -8.69
N LEU A 136 -1.85 -3.92 -8.08
CA LEU A 136 -1.63 -4.79 -6.91
C LEU A 136 -0.63 -5.90 -7.23
N TYR A 137 -0.83 -6.61 -8.35
CA TYR A 137 0.06 -7.68 -8.80
C TYR A 137 1.50 -7.19 -8.97
N ALA A 138 1.69 -6.09 -9.69
CA ALA A 138 3.02 -5.54 -9.95
C ALA A 138 3.75 -5.17 -8.66
N GLN A 139 3.08 -4.56 -7.70
CA GLN A 139 3.69 -4.20 -6.44
C GLN A 139 4.17 -5.42 -5.65
N ILE A 140 3.39 -6.50 -5.62
CA ILE A 140 3.78 -7.72 -4.91
C ILE A 140 4.93 -8.43 -5.61
N ILE A 141 4.86 -8.59 -6.94
CA ILE A 141 5.90 -9.27 -7.70
C ILE A 141 7.23 -8.51 -7.65
N PHE A 142 7.19 -7.18 -7.73
CA PHE A 142 8.40 -6.36 -7.71
C PHE A 142 8.77 -5.81 -6.33
N TYR A 143 8.10 -6.27 -5.27
CA TYR A 143 8.50 -5.90 -3.93
C TYR A 143 9.92 -6.40 -3.63
N PRO A 144 10.83 -5.56 -3.14
CA PRO A 144 12.27 -5.89 -3.05
C PRO A 144 12.61 -7.15 -2.25
N LEU A 145 11.76 -7.57 -1.31
CA LEU A 145 11.97 -8.80 -0.54
C LEU A 145 11.34 -10.05 -1.18
N ASN A 146 10.56 -9.89 -2.24
CA ASN A 146 9.95 -11.00 -2.97
C ASN A 146 10.91 -11.52 -4.06
N PHE A 147 12.03 -12.10 -3.68
CA PHE A 147 13.09 -12.55 -4.59
C PHE A 147 12.66 -13.66 -5.55
N GLU A 148 11.62 -14.41 -5.18
CA GLU A 148 11.10 -15.54 -5.96
C GLU A 148 9.89 -15.15 -6.83
N TYR A 149 9.49 -13.88 -6.81
CA TYR A 149 8.33 -13.36 -7.55
C TYR A 149 7.02 -14.10 -7.23
N LEU A 150 6.81 -14.45 -5.96
CA LEU A 150 5.65 -15.20 -5.50
C LEU A 150 4.41 -14.32 -5.42
N THR A 151 3.30 -14.78 -5.98
CA THR A 151 1.98 -14.11 -5.83
C THR A 151 1.39 -14.27 -4.44
N ASN A 152 1.83 -15.29 -3.70
CA ASN A 152 1.43 -15.56 -2.31
C ASN A 152 2.45 -15.04 -1.28
N PHE A 153 3.29 -14.09 -1.66
CA PHE A 153 4.24 -13.46 -0.74
C PHE A 153 3.51 -12.78 0.43
N ASP A 154 3.81 -13.18 1.67
CA ASP A 154 3.06 -12.77 2.87
C ASP A 154 3.83 -11.80 3.79
N PHE A 155 4.97 -11.32 3.36
CA PHE A 155 5.84 -10.43 4.15
C PHE A 155 5.94 -9.01 3.61
N PHE A 156 4.96 -8.58 2.81
CA PHE A 156 4.82 -7.21 2.39
C PHE A 156 4.06 -6.42 3.47
N LEU A 157 4.78 -5.87 4.44
CA LEU A 157 4.26 -5.38 5.70
C LEU A 157 4.37 -3.86 5.82
N GLU A 158 3.36 -3.25 6.45
CA GLU A 158 3.44 -1.88 6.94
C GLU A 158 4.56 -1.75 7.97
N GLN A 159 5.37 -0.70 7.83
CA GLN A 159 6.53 -0.44 8.69
C GLN A 159 6.18 0.52 9.84
N ILE A 160 5.03 0.33 10.46
CA ILE A 160 4.60 1.07 11.65
C ILE A 160 4.46 0.08 12.80
N PRO A 161 5.08 0.33 13.96
CA PRO A 161 4.89 -0.49 15.15
C PRO A 161 3.42 -0.52 15.57
N LYS A 162 2.92 -1.70 15.93
CA LYS A 162 1.56 -1.91 16.45
C LYS A 162 1.56 -1.92 17.95
#